data_a188547b356aaccc2695f60f02c2178e
#
_entry.id   a188547b356aaccc2695f60f02c2178e
#
_cell.length_a   1.000
_cell.length_b   1.000
_cell.length_c   1.000
_cell.angle_alpha   90.00
_cell.angle_beta   90.00
_cell.angle_gamma   90.00
#
_symmetry.space_group_name_H-M   'P 1'
#
loop_
_entity.id
_entity.type
_entity.pdbx_description
1 polymer ?
#
loop_
_entity_poly.entity_id
_entity_poly.type
_entity_poly.pdbx_seq_one_letter_code
_entity_poly.pdbx_strand_id
1 'polypeptide(L)' 'MNTSPQTDADYQVALKEVELLMTAEPNTPESEKLDILVTLIEAYERKHFPLDKK' A
#
# COMPACT_ATOMS: atom_id res chain seq x y z
N MET A 1 14.05 6.47 -2.75
CA MET A 1 13.51 5.20 -2.80
C MET A 1 12.10 5.16 -3.30
N ASN A 2 11.85 4.26 -4.15
CA ASN A 2 10.56 4.22 -4.78
C ASN A 2 9.60 3.41 -3.98
N THR A 3 8.48 3.95 -3.66
CA THR A 3 7.51 3.23 -2.85
C THR A 3 6.31 2.78 -3.65
N SER A 4 6.21 3.17 -4.90
CA SER A 4 5.08 2.75 -5.71
C SER A 4 5.30 1.35 -6.24
N PRO A 5 4.35 0.44 -6.05
CA PRO A 5 4.50 -0.90 -6.63
C PRO A 5 4.48 -0.81 -8.15
N GLN A 6 5.36 -1.53 -8.79
CA GLN A 6 5.41 -1.58 -10.23
C GLN A 6 5.28 -2.99 -10.76
N THR A 7 5.50 -3.97 -9.91
CA THR A 7 5.37 -5.36 -10.30
C THR A 7 4.60 -6.08 -9.21
N ASP A 8 4.21 -7.32 -9.50
CA ASP A 8 3.56 -8.13 -8.48
C ASP A 8 4.43 -8.28 -7.26
N ALA A 9 5.73 -8.45 -7.46
CA ALA A 9 6.61 -8.59 -6.32
C ALA A 9 6.60 -7.34 -5.46
N ASP A 10 6.64 -6.18 -6.10
CA ASP A 10 6.59 -4.92 -5.36
C ASP A 10 5.27 -4.79 -4.63
N TYR A 11 4.19 -5.20 -5.28
CA TYR A 11 2.87 -5.12 -4.67
C TYR A 11 2.82 -6.00 -3.42
N GLN A 12 3.36 -7.20 -3.51
CA GLN A 12 3.37 -8.11 -2.36
C GLN A 12 4.18 -7.53 -1.21
N VAL A 13 5.32 -6.93 -1.53
CA VAL A 13 6.14 -6.32 -0.50
C VAL A 13 5.38 -5.17 0.15
N ALA A 14 4.69 -4.37 -0.64
CA ALA A 14 3.94 -3.27 -0.09
C ALA A 14 2.85 -3.76 0.85
N LEU A 15 2.17 -4.85 0.47
CA LEU A 15 1.14 -5.40 1.33
C LEU A 15 1.72 -5.86 2.66
N LYS A 16 2.88 -6.47 2.61
CA LYS A 16 3.51 -6.92 3.83
C LYS A 16 3.89 -5.74 4.70
N GLU A 17 4.36 -4.67 4.10
CA GLU A 17 4.70 -3.47 4.86
C GLU A 17 3.46 -2.91 5.54
N VAL A 18 2.35 -2.90 4.83
CA VAL A 18 1.11 -2.40 5.42
C VAL A 18 0.76 -3.24 6.64
N GLU A 19 0.88 -4.54 6.53
CA GLU A 19 0.56 -5.38 7.68
C GLU A 19 1.43 -5.05 8.88
N LEU A 20 2.70 -4.82 8.64
CA LEU A 20 3.61 -4.48 9.73
C LEU A 20 3.26 -3.13 10.32
N LEU A 21 2.90 -2.17 9.49
CA LEU A 21 2.60 -0.84 9.96
C LEU A 21 1.25 -0.76 10.63
N MET A 22 0.38 -1.71 10.36
CA MET A 22 -0.94 -1.69 10.98
C MET A 22 -0.88 -1.85 12.49
N THR A 23 0.23 -2.34 12.99
CA THR A 23 0.40 -2.45 14.43
C THR A 23 0.97 -1.19 15.02
N ALA A 24 1.31 -0.21 14.20
CA ALA A 24 1.87 1.04 14.73
C ALA A 24 0.78 1.84 15.40
N GLU A 25 1.21 2.61 16.38
CA GLU A 25 0.26 3.44 17.09
C GLU A 25 -0.10 4.66 16.26
N PRO A 26 -1.29 5.20 16.46
CA PRO A 26 -1.69 6.39 15.74
C PRO A 26 -0.80 7.57 16.12
N ASN A 27 -0.74 8.54 15.23
CA ASN A 27 0.01 9.77 15.48
C ASN A 27 1.50 9.51 15.52
N THR A 28 1.97 8.50 14.80
CA THR A 28 3.39 8.25 14.70
C THR A 28 3.79 8.37 13.24
N PRO A 29 5.08 8.54 12.96
CA PRO A 29 5.54 8.58 11.57
C PRO A 29 5.17 7.30 10.82
N GLU A 30 5.15 6.17 11.52
CA GLU A 30 4.77 4.92 10.88
C GLU A 30 3.32 4.97 10.42
N SER A 31 2.47 5.62 11.20
CA SER A 31 1.07 5.74 10.82
C SER A 31 0.92 6.54 9.54
N GLU A 32 1.69 7.61 9.41
CA GLU A 32 1.64 8.39 8.19
C GLU A 32 2.14 7.59 7.01
N LYS A 33 3.20 6.82 7.22
CA LYS A 33 3.72 6.00 6.16
C LYS A 33 2.69 4.97 5.72
N LEU A 34 1.93 4.44 6.67
CA LEU A 34 0.88 3.49 6.36
C LEU A 34 -0.15 4.11 5.42
N ASP A 35 -0.56 5.34 5.71
CA ASP A 35 -1.52 6.02 4.86
C ASP A 35 -0.99 6.14 3.44
N ILE A 36 0.26 6.54 3.31
CA ILE A 36 0.85 6.71 1.99
C ILE A 36 0.90 5.38 1.25
N LEU A 37 1.33 4.33 1.95
CA LEU A 37 1.42 3.02 1.33
C LEU A 37 0.06 2.53 0.89
N VAL A 38 -0.95 2.69 1.72
CA VAL A 38 -2.29 2.25 1.36
C VAL A 38 -2.76 2.98 0.11
N THR A 39 -2.49 4.27 0.03
CA THR A 39 -2.89 5.03 -1.14
C THR A 39 -2.20 4.49 -2.40
N LEU A 40 -0.91 4.20 -2.30
CA LEU A 40 -0.17 3.68 -3.43
C LEU A 40 -0.67 2.30 -3.84
N ILE A 41 -0.96 1.47 -2.85
CA ILE A 41 -1.47 0.14 -3.12
C ILE A 41 -2.83 0.22 -3.79
N GLU A 42 -3.68 1.10 -3.32
CA GLU A 42 -4.99 1.25 -3.92
C GLU A 42 -4.88 1.71 -5.38
N ALA A 43 -3.95 2.61 -5.63
CA ALA A 43 -3.75 3.07 -7.01
C ALA A 43 -3.29 1.92 -7.89
N TYR A 44 -2.40 1.09 -7.36
CA TYR A 44 -1.93 -0.07 -8.12
C TYR A 44 -3.09 -1.02 -8.40
N GLU A 45 -3.88 -1.30 -7.38
CA GLU A 45 -5.00 -2.23 -7.54
C GLU A 45 -6.01 -1.70 -8.54
N ARG A 46 -6.26 -0.40 -8.48
CA ARG A 46 -7.23 0.17 -9.39
C ARG A 46 -6.77 0.04 -10.84
N LYS A 47 -5.47 0.08 -11.03
CA LYS A 47 -4.92 -0.01 -12.36
C LYS A 47 -4.84 -1.45 -12.85
N HIS A 48 -4.48 -2.38 -11.97
CA HIS A 48 -4.23 -3.75 -12.36
C HIS A 48 -5.39 -4.69 -12.05
N PHE A 49 -6.23 -4.33 -11.11
CA PHE A 49 -7.40 -5.15 -10.76
C PHE A 49 -8.63 -4.26 -10.74
N PRO A 50 -9.04 -3.74 -11.86
CA PRO A 50 -10.21 -2.85 -11.88
C PRO A 50 -11.44 -3.63 -11.51
N LEU A 51 -12.09 -3.20 -10.50
CA LEU A 51 -13.25 -3.87 -10.05
C LEU A 51 -14.41 -3.33 -10.71
N ASP A 52 -14.65 -3.19 -11.66
CA ASP A 52 -15.74 -2.62 -12.12
C ASP A 52 -16.89 -3.28 -12.25
N LYS A 53 -17.41 -3.28 -12.02
CA LYS A 53 -18.27 -3.81 -12.00
C LYS A 53 -19.21 -3.37 -12.47
N LYS A 54 -19.39 -3.32 -12.82
CA LYS A 54 -20.18 -3.07 -13.18
C LYS A 54 -20.46 -2.92 -13.61
#